data_f85da6122e7e4e3df5689da9a5845d88
#
_entry.id   f85da6122e7e4e3df5689da9a5845d88
#
_cell.length_a   1.000
_cell.length_b   1.000
_cell.length_c   1.000
_cell.angle_alpha   90.00
_cell.angle_beta   90.00
_cell.angle_gamma   90.00
#
_symmetry.space_group_name_H-M   'P 1'
#
loop_
_entity.id
_entity.type
_entity.pdbx_description
1 polymer ?
#
loop_
_entity_poly.entity_id
_entity_poly.type
_entity_poly.pdbx_seq_one_letter_code
_entity_poly.pdbx_strand_id
1 'polypeptide(L)'
;LSFLIIRLVTPLVRIFLAKDSNPPKTQLILSKILWFLAGTYIYVLLCSSPNFILPGEPFWAIQPETITEVLNESLNFFFILPILNSLGISSMESPVVHPAIEAQFNFAEAWIFMFLPLLLADKRVRDFPKLALWSVAMFLTNVFLLPYMAFRFKQPILETKEEPKKGILERIFGWMGLIVG
;
A
#
# COMPACT_ATOMS: atom_id res chain seq x y z
N LEU A 1 -13.76 11.83 -12.78
CA LEU A 1 -13.73 11.77 -11.28
C LEU A 1 -14.90 10.96 -10.74
N SER A 2 -16.14 11.21 -11.19
CA SER A 2 -17.36 10.52 -10.70
C SER A 2 -17.31 9.00 -10.95
N PHE A 3 -16.77 8.54 -12.06
CA PHE A 3 -16.69 7.12 -12.40
C PHE A 3 -15.68 6.35 -11.52
N LEU A 4 -14.60 7.02 -11.11
CA LEU A 4 -13.59 6.46 -10.21
C LEU A 4 -14.15 6.35 -8.78
N ILE A 5 -14.88 7.36 -8.33
CA ILE A 5 -15.55 7.39 -7.01
C ILE A 5 -16.62 6.29 -6.93
N ILE A 6 -17.43 6.11 -7.96
CA ILE A 6 -18.44 5.05 -8.01
C ILE A 6 -17.79 3.66 -7.96
N ARG A 7 -16.70 3.43 -8.68
CA ARG A 7 -15.97 2.16 -8.64
C ARG A 7 -15.29 1.88 -7.29
N LEU A 8 -14.90 2.92 -6.56
CA LEU A 8 -14.35 2.79 -5.20
C LEU A 8 -15.43 2.61 -4.14
N VAL A 9 -16.58 3.28 -4.29
CA VAL A 9 -17.66 3.27 -3.29
C VAL A 9 -18.58 2.07 -3.43
N THR A 10 -18.84 1.59 -4.65
CA THR A 10 -19.75 0.44 -4.88
C THR A 10 -19.29 -0.84 -4.17
N PRO A 11 -18.01 -1.26 -4.20
CA PRO A 11 -17.57 -2.41 -3.43
C PRO A 11 -17.68 -2.17 -1.91
N LEU A 12 -17.40 -0.96 -1.42
CA LEU A 12 -17.57 -0.63 0.00
C LEU A 12 -19.03 -0.76 0.45
N VAL A 13 -20.00 -0.33 -0.36
CA VAL A 13 -21.42 -0.46 -0.07
C VAL A 13 -21.88 -1.92 -0.10
N ARG A 14 -21.40 -2.72 -1.07
CA ARG A 14 -21.71 -4.17 -1.13
C ARG A 14 -21.20 -4.94 0.08
N ILE A 15 -20.04 -4.54 0.61
CA ILE A 15 -19.43 -5.14 1.80
C ILE A 15 -20.27 -4.86 3.06
N PHE A 16 -20.90 -3.69 3.15
CA PHE A 16 -21.84 -3.34 4.22
C PHE A 16 -23.14 -4.15 4.17
N LEU A 17 -23.49 -4.65 2.99
CA LEU A 17 -24.75 -5.36 2.74
C LEU A 17 -24.61 -6.90 2.68
N ALA A 18 -23.37 -7.42 2.63
CA ALA A 18 -23.12 -8.87 2.62
C ALA A 18 -23.41 -9.50 3.97
N LYS A 19 -24.53 -10.20 4.02
CA LYS A 19 -25.00 -11.01 5.15
C LYS A 19 -24.37 -12.41 5.06
N ASP A 20 -23.98 -12.93 6.26
CA ASP A 20 -23.73 -14.33 6.58
C ASP A 20 -22.30 -14.87 6.46
N SER A 21 -21.65 -14.73 7.52
CA SER A 21 -20.83 -15.58 8.40
C SER A 21 -19.95 -14.69 9.27
N ASN A 22 -20.28 -14.57 10.53
CA ASN A 22 -19.53 -13.72 11.45
C ASN A 22 -18.09 -14.20 11.58
N PRO A 23 -17.08 -13.34 11.40
CA PRO A 23 -15.70 -13.71 11.61
C PRO A 23 -15.47 -14.13 13.07
N PRO A 24 -14.54 -15.06 13.36
CA PRO A 24 -14.20 -15.46 14.71
C PRO A 24 -13.90 -14.26 15.62
N LYS A 25 -14.27 -14.34 16.90
CA LYS A 25 -14.06 -13.26 17.88
C LYS A 25 -12.60 -12.74 17.90
N THR A 26 -11.63 -13.65 17.79
CA THR A 26 -10.20 -13.32 17.70
C THR A 26 -9.88 -12.43 16.50
N GLN A 27 -10.48 -12.68 15.35
CA GLN A 27 -10.27 -11.84 14.16
C GLN A 27 -10.89 -10.45 14.31
N LEU A 28 -12.04 -10.36 14.96
CA LEU A 28 -12.65 -9.04 15.26
C LEU A 28 -11.79 -8.23 16.23
N ILE A 29 -11.19 -8.87 17.24
CA ILE A 29 -10.26 -8.22 18.15
C ILE A 29 -9.03 -7.74 17.39
N LEU A 30 -8.44 -8.61 16.55
CA LEU A 30 -7.28 -8.25 15.73
C LEU A 30 -7.60 -7.10 14.78
N SER A 31 -8.76 -7.11 14.15
CA SER A 31 -9.22 -6.00 13.31
C SER A 31 -9.28 -4.67 14.09
N LYS A 32 -9.81 -4.68 15.31
CA LYS A 32 -9.87 -3.48 16.16
C LYS A 32 -8.48 -2.97 16.54
N ILE A 33 -7.57 -3.88 16.90
CA ILE A 33 -6.17 -3.55 17.20
C ILE A 33 -5.51 -2.92 15.98
N LEU A 34 -5.68 -3.52 14.80
CA LEU A 34 -5.11 -2.98 13.56
C LEU A 34 -5.69 -1.62 13.19
N TRP A 35 -6.99 -1.38 13.40
CA TRP A 35 -7.58 -0.06 13.22
C TRP A 35 -7.00 0.98 14.18
N PHE A 36 -6.79 0.59 15.43
CA PHE A 36 -6.14 1.47 16.42
C PHE A 36 -4.70 1.80 16.01
N LEU A 37 -3.93 0.78 15.63
CA LEU A 37 -2.55 0.97 15.13
C LEU A 37 -2.51 1.82 13.86
N ALA A 38 -3.42 1.58 12.91
CA ALA A 38 -3.53 2.39 11.71
C ALA A 38 -3.83 3.85 12.03
N GLY A 39 -4.81 4.11 12.90
CA GLY A 39 -5.16 5.47 13.32
C GLY A 39 -4.00 6.17 14.01
N THR A 40 -3.30 5.48 14.93
CA THR A 40 -2.12 6.02 15.61
C THR A 40 -0.99 6.31 14.62
N TYR A 41 -0.71 5.37 13.71
CA TYR A 41 0.34 5.53 12.70
C TYR A 41 0.05 6.71 11.76
N ILE A 42 -1.18 6.80 11.24
CA ILE A 42 -1.62 7.90 10.36
C ILE A 42 -1.55 9.23 11.11
N TYR A 43 -1.99 9.27 12.36
CA TYR A 43 -1.91 10.48 13.17
C TYR A 43 -0.47 10.94 13.37
N VAL A 44 0.41 10.03 13.78
CA VAL A 44 1.83 10.36 14.00
C VAL A 44 2.51 10.80 12.72
N LEU A 45 2.24 10.12 11.61
CA LEU A 45 2.91 10.41 10.33
C LEU A 45 2.38 11.67 9.66
N LEU A 46 1.05 11.84 9.62
CA LEU A 46 0.42 12.88 8.79
C LEU A 46 -0.19 14.04 9.57
N CYS A 47 -0.35 13.91 10.89
CA CYS A 47 -1.06 14.91 11.70
C CYS A 47 -0.21 15.44 12.87
N SER A 48 0.97 14.86 13.16
CA SER A 48 1.79 15.34 14.27
C SER A 48 2.39 16.70 13.96
N SER A 49 2.44 17.56 14.97
CA SER A 49 3.06 18.87 14.84
C SER A 49 4.58 18.81 15.05
N PRO A 50 5.35 19.82 14.58
CA PRO A 50 6.80 19.88 14.77
C PRO A 50 7.26 19.82 16.23
N ASN A 51 6.38 20.19 17.17
CA ASN A 51 6.66 20.20 18.61
C ASN A 51 6.21 18.91 19.34
N PHE A 52 5.80 17.89 18.61
CA PHE A 52 5.40 16.62 19.19
C PHE A 52 6.62 15.72 19.46
N ILE A 53 6.44 14.64 20.24
CA ILE A 53 7.51 13.67 20.59
C ILE A 53 8.19 13.11 19.33
N LEU A 54 7.41 12.87 18.28
CA LEU A 54 7.90 12.55 16.94
C LEU A 54 7.60 13.74 16.05
N PRO A 55 8.57 14.64 15.87
CA PRO A 55 8.36 15.83 15.06
C PRO A 55 8.09 15.43 13.59
N GLY A 56 7.12 16.09 12.99
CA GLY A 56 6.75 15.86 11.61
C GLY A 56 6.14 17.12 11.00
N GLU A 57 5.90 17.07 9.72
CA GLU A 57 5.16 18.09 9.01
C GLU A 57 3.73 17.59 8.78
N PRO A 58 2.71 18.23 9.41
CA PRO A 58 1.34 17.81 9.17
C PRO A 58 0.96 18.05 7.71
N PHE A 59 0.13 17.18 7.13
CA PHE A 59 -0.19 17.18 5.69
C PHE A 59 -0.76 18.52 5.17
N TRP A 60 -1.36 19.34 6.07
CA TRP A 60 -1.88 20.67 5.72
C TRP A 60 -0.81 21.79 5.74
N ALA A 61 0.40 21.48 6.18
CA ALA A 61 1.51 22.42 6.29
C ALA A 61 2.83 21.85 5.77
N ILE A 62 2.75 20.88 4.85
CA ILE A 62 3.93 20.26 4.23
C ILE A 62 4.65 21.32 3.41
N GLN A 63 5.97 21.43 3.61
CA GLN A 63 6.82 22.33 2.85
C GLN A 63 7.02 21.80 1.42
N PRO A 64 7.13 22.70 0.41
CA PRO A 64 7.40 22.29 -0.97
C PRO A 64 8.68 21.47 -1.12
N GLU A 65 9.70 21.78 -0.31
CA GLU A 65 10.98 21.09 -0.27
C GLU A 65 10.80 19.63 0.14
N THR A 66 9.99 19.36 1.18
CA THR A 66 9.68 18.01 1.64
C THR A 66 8.94 17.21 0.57
N ILE A 67 8.01 17.84 -0.17
CA ILE A 67 7.32 17.17 -1.28
C ILE A 67 8.31 16.78 -2.37
N THR A 68 9.23 17.68 -2.71
CA THR A 68 10.25 17.43 -3.74
C THR A 68 11.20 16.32 -3.31
N GLU A 69 11.65 16.34 -2.05
CA GLU A 69 12.52 15.32 -1.48
C GLU A 69 11.84 13.92 -1.52
N VAL A 70 10.60 13.83 -1.03
CA VAL A 70 9.83 12.58 -1.04
C VAL A 70 9.62 12.06 -2.47
N LEU A 71 9.34 12.94 -3.43
CA LEU A 71 9.18 12.53 -4.83
C LEU A 71 10.50 12.03 -5.42
N ASN A 72 11.59 12.76 -5.19
CA ASN A 72 12.91 12.38 -5.69
C ASN A 72 13.36 11.03 -5.10
N GLU A 73 13.20 10.82 -3.79
CA GLU A 73 13.53 9.58 -3.15
C GLU A 73 12.63 8.43 -3.64
N SER A 74 11.31 8.66 -3.72
CA SER A 74 10.37 7.63 -4.20
C SER A 74 10.64 7.22 -5.65
N LEU A 75 11.03 8.16 -6.52
CA LEU A 75 11.36 7.87 -7.91
C LEU A 75 12.77 7.32 -8.10
N ASN A 76 13.63 7.39 -7.08
CA ASN A 76 14.94 6.76 -7.11
C ASN A 76 14.87 5.23 -6.91
N PHE A 77 13.74 4.71 -6.45
CA PHE A 77 13.51 3.27 -6.33
C PHE A 77 13.67 2.57 -7.67
N PHE A 78 14.26 1.38 -7.63
CA PHE A 78 14.53 0.57 -8.81
C PHE A 78 15.24 1.36 -9.93
N PHE A 79 16.02 2.38 -9.55
CA PHE A 79 16.78 3.20 -10.49
C PHE A 79 15.93 3.90 -11.55
N ILE A 80 14.67 4.19 -11.26
CA ILE A 80 13.76 4.87 -12.19
C ILE A 80 14.33 6.24 -12.58
N LEU A 81 14.70 7.09 -11.61
CA LEU A 81 15.30 8.40 -11.88
C LEU A 81 16.64 8.29 -12.61
N PRO A 82 17.62 7.48 -12.17
CA PRO A 82 18.85 7.25 -12.89
C PRO A 82 18.63 6.83 -14.34
N ILE A 83 17.68 5.94 -14.59
CA ILE A 83 17.35 5.49 -15.95
C ILE A 83 16.73 6.63 -16.77
N LEU A 84 15.75 7.35 -16.22
CA LEU A 84 15.10 8.48 -16.89
C LEU A 84 16.10 9.59 -17.20
N ASN A 85 17.01 9.89 -16.27
CA ASN A 85 18.07 10.88 -16.48
C ASN A 85 19.03 10.44 -17.58
N SER A 86 19.44 9.17 -17.61
CA SER A 86 20.33 8.64 -18.66
C SER A 86 19.68 8.69 -20.05
N LEU A 87 18.35 8.62 -20.13
CA LEU A 87 17.58 8.76 -21.35
C LEU A 87 17.22 10.21 -21.71
N GLY A 88 17.58 11.19 -20.85
CA GLY A 88 17.24 12.58 -21.07
C GLY A 88 15.75 12.92 -20.98
N ILE A 89 14.95 12.04 -20.34
CA ILE A 89 13.48 12.18 -20.23
C ILE A 89 13.09 12.99 -18.99
N SER A 90 13.87 12.92 -17.91
CA SER A 90 13.56 13.59 -16.65
C SER A 90 14.40 14.88 -16.47
N SER A 91 13.73 15.94 -16.01
CA SER A 91 14.38 17.15 -15.51
C SER A 91 14.73 17.10 -14.01
N MET A 92 14.27 16.05 -13.32
CA MET A 92 14.58 15.82 -11.91
C MET A 92 15.91 15.07 -11.80
N GLU A 93 16.85 15.63 -11.05
CA GLU A 93 18.12 14.96 -10.78
C GLU A 93 17.91 13.80 -9.78
N SER A 94 18.58 12.69 -10.06
CA SER A 94 18.58 11.57 -9.13
C SER A 94 19.36 11.96 -7.86
N PRO A 95 18.79 11.79 -6.66
CA PRO A 95 19.48 12.14 -5.42
C PRO A 95 20.71 11.25 -5.22
N VAL A 96 21.79 11.86 -4.70
CA VAL A 96 23.00 11.11 -4.31
C VAL A 96 22.76 10.55 -2.91
N VAL A 97 22.34 9.30 -2.83
CA VAL A 97 22.03 8.61 -1.57
C VAL A 97 23.19 7.70 -1.20
N HIS A 98 23.44 7.55 0.11
CA HIS A 98 24.46 6.60 0.58
C HIS A 98 24.07 5.16 0.16
N PRO A 99 24.98 4.36 -0.40
CA PRO A 99 24.65 3.03 -0.95
C PRO A 99 23.94 2.08 0.02
N ALA A 100 24.21 2.18 1.33
CA ALA A 100 23.52 1.38 2.33
C ALA A 100 22.05 1.79 2.51
N ILE A 101 21.74 3.09 2.41
CA ILE A 101 20.37 3.61 2.48
C ILE A 101 19.62 3.21 1.22
N GLU A 102 20.23 3.36 0.06
CA GLU A 102 19.66 2.94 -1.22
C GLU A 102 19.35 1.43 -1.25
N ALA A 103 20.27 0.60 -0.76
CA ALA A 103 20.06 -0.84 -0.64
C ALA A 103 18.87 -1.16 0.29
N GLN A 104 18.73 -0.45 1.41
CA GLN A 104 17.61 -0.63 2.35
C GLN A 104 16.29 -0.22 1.71
N PHE A 105 16.26 0.87 0.97
CA PHE A 105 15.09 1.32 0.22
C PHE A 105 14.67 0.30 -0.82
N ASN A 106 15.60 -0.13 -1.67
CA ASN A 106 15.33 -1.13 -2.70
C ASN A 106 14.84 -2.46 -2.12
N PHE A 107 15.37 -2.86 -0.96
CA PHE A 107 14.88 -4.03 -0.23
C PHE A 107 13.43 -3.86 0.23
N ALA A 108 13.08 -2.70 0.82
CA ALA A 108 11.72 -2.42 1.24
C ALA A 108 10.74 -2.41 0.07
N GLU A 109 11.13 -1.82 -1.06
CA GLU A 109 10.31 -1.78 -2.27
C GLU A 109 10.14 -3.18 -2.90
N ALA A 110 11.21 -3.98 -2.96
CA ALA A 110 11.12 -5.36 -3.40
C ALA A 110 10.11 -6.15 -2.56
N TRP A 111 10.06 -5.88 -1.24
CA TRP A 111 9.09 -6.49 -0.33
C TRP A 111 7.66 -6.11 -0.67
N ILE A 112 7.40 -4.83 -0.98
CA ILE A 112 6.07 -4.36 -1.41
C ILE A 112 5.69 -4.98 -2.76
N PHE A 113 6.65 -5.13 -3.67
CA PHE A 113 6.41 -5.83 -4.95
C PHE A 113 6.01 -7.29 -4.73
N MET A 114 6.71 -8.02 -3.87
CA MET A 114 6.36 -9.39 -3.51
C MET A 114 4.99 -9.50 -2.83
N PHE A 115 4.52 -8.44 -2.20
CA PHE A 115 3.21 -8.41 -1.55
C PHE A 115 2.04 -8.32 -2.54
N LEU A 116 2.27 -7.81 -3.75
CA LEU A 116 1.23 -7.69 -4.78
C LEU A 116 0.56 -9.03 -5.15
N PRO A 117 1.29 -10.12 -5.44
CA PRO A 117 0.68 -11.43 -5.69
C PRO A 117 -0.20 -11.91 -4.53
N LEU A 118 0.23 -11.66 -3.29
CA LEU A 118 -0.53 -12.02 -2.09
C LEU A 118 -1.83 -11.21 -1.99
N LEU A 119 -1.77 -9.92 -2.28
CA LEU A 119 -2.96 -9.06 -2.36
C LEU A 119 -3.94 -9.55 -3.43
N LEU A 120 -3.44 -9.85 -4.62
CA LEU A 120 -4.27 -10.31 -5.73
C LEU A 120 -4.91 -11.67 -5.44
N ALA A 121 -4.17 -12.59 -4.80
CA ALA A 121 -4.65 -13.91 -4.40
C ALA A 121 -5.62 -13.88 -3.20
N ASP A 122 -5.71 -12.79 -2.47
CA ASP A 122 -6.58 -12.70 -1.30
C ASP A 122 -8.06 -12.72 -1.68
N LYS A 123 -8.74 -13.84 -1.39
CA LYS A 123 -10.14 -14.06 -1.74
C LYS A 123 -11.13 -13.40 -0.78
N ARG A 124 -10.70 -13.07 0.45
CA ARG A 124 -11.56 -12.48 1.47
C ARG A 124 -12.08 -11.10 1.07
N VAL A 125 -11.26 -10.37 0.33
CA VAL A 125 -11.52 -8.99 -0.08
C VAL A 125 -11.58 -8.92 -1.60
N ARG A 126 -12.40 -9.77 -2.20
CA ARG A 126 -12.44 -9.98 -3.65
C ARG A 126 -12.75 -8.71 -4.44
N ASP A 127 -13.70 -7.93 -3.96
CA ASP A 127 -14.18 -6.73 -4.67
C ASP A 127 -13.38 -5.46 -4.32
N PHE A 128 -12.32 -5.60 -3.52
CA PHE A 128 -11.47 -4.47 -3.14
C PHE A 128 -10.52 -4.11 -4.28
N PRO A 129 -10.29 -2.81 -4.58
CA PRO A 129 -9.40 -2.37 -5.64
C PRO A 129 -7.92 -2.56 -5.25
N LYS A 130 -7.47 -3.82 -5.22
CA LYS A 130 -6.17 -4.24 -4.69
C LYS A 130 -5.00 -3.62 -5.44
N LEU A 131 -5.11 -3.47 -6.76
CA LEU A 131 -4.07 -2.85 -7.57
C LEU A 131 -3.93 -1.37 -7.22
N ALA A 132 -5.04 -0.64 -7.09
CA ALA A 132 -5.00 0.75 -6.67
C ALA A 132 -4.43 0.90 -5.24
N LEU A 133 -4.85 0.03 -4.31
CA LEU A 133 -4.28 -0.02 -2.96
C LEU A 133 -2.77 -0.23 -2.99
N TRP A 134 -2.31 -1.20 -3.77
CA TRP A 134 -0.88 -1.49 -3.89
C TRP A 134 -0.11 -0.30 -4.48
N SER A 135 -0.64 0.34 -5.54
CA SER A 135 0.00 1.50 -6.16
C SER A 135 0.19 2.67 -5.18
N VAL A 136 -0.79 2.96 -4.32
CA VAL A 136 -0.64 4.03 -3.32
C VAL A 136 0.22 3.58 -2.13
N ALA A 137 0.26 2.27 -1.84
CA ALA A 137 1.11 1.71 -0.80
C ALA A 137 2.60 1.76 -1.17
N MET A 138 2.96 1.91 -2.44
CA MET A 138 4.34 2.17 -2.87
C MET A 138 4.90 3.47 -2.27
N PHE A 139 4.05 4.47 -2.03
CA PHE A 139 4.47 5.77 -1.45
C PHE A 139 4.31 5.80 0.07
N LEU A 140 3.19 5.32 0.59
CA LEU A 140 2.84 5.39 2.02
C LEU A 140 2.36 4.04 2.52
N THR A 141 3.26 3.07 2.53
CA THR A 141 3.03 1.65 2.75
C THR A 141 2.01 1.34 3.86
N ASN A 142 2.33 1.69 5.09
CA ASN A 142 1.53 1.32 6.25
C ASN A 142 0.27 2.17 6.43
N VAL A 143 0.21 3.35 5.84
CA VAL A 143 -1.01 4.19 5.80
C VAL A 143 -2.14 3.46 5.11
N PHE A 144 -1.83 2.64 4.12
CA PHE A 144 -2.81 1.90 3.31
C PHE A 144 -2.89 0.43 3.69
N LEU A 145 -1.77 -0.23 3.99
CA LEU A 145 -1.76 -1.66 4.28
C LEU A 145 -2.35 -2.00 5.66
N LEU A 146 -2.14 -1.18 6.70
CA LEU A 146 -2.74 -1.42 8.02
C LEU A 146 -4.28 -1.34 7.98
N PRO A 147 -4.92 -0.30 7.40
CA PRO A 147 -6.36 -0.28 7.20
C PRO A 147 -6.87 -1.45 6.36
N TYR A 148 -6.15 -1.81 5.29
CA TYR A 148 -6.51 -2.99 4.48
C TYR A 148 -6.53 -4.27 5.31
N MET A 149 -5.50 -4.52 6.11
CA MET A 149 -5.42 -5.70 6.97
C MET A 149 -6.52 -5.68 8.04
N ALA A 150 -6.76 -4.53 8.66
CA ALA A 150 -7.85 -4.37 9.61
C ALA A 150 -9.21 -4.69 8.99
N PHE A 151 -9.45 -4.20 7.79
CA PHE A 151 -10.65 -4.48 7.01
C PHE A 151 -10.75 -5.97 6.63
N ARG A 152 -9.66 -6.56 6.15
CA ARG A 152 -9.56 -7.97 5.78
C ARG A 152 -9.95 -8.90 6.93
N PHE A 153 -9.51 -8.62 8.16
CA PHE A 153 -9.83 -9.45 9.33
C PHE A 153 -11.30 -9.32 9.76
N LYS A 154 -12.00 -8.29 9.33
CA LYS A 154 -13.44 -8.15 9.54
C LYS A 154 -14.27 -8.98 8.56
N GLN A 155 -13.69 -9.40 7.43
CA GLN A 155 -14.39 -10.20 6.44
C GLN A 155 -14.49 -11.66 6.86
N PRO A 156 -15.58 -12.35 6.47
CA PRO A 156 -15.74 -13.79 6.72
C PRO A 156 -14.65 -14.60 6.02
N ILE A 157 -14.32 -15.76 6.60
CA ILE A 157 -13.46 -16.72 5.92
C ILE A 157 -14.32 -17.44 4.89
N LEU A 158 -14.08 -17.20 3.62
CA LEU A 158 -14.73 -17.95 2.55
C LEU A 158 -14.05 -19.32 2.47
N GLU A 159 -14.74 -20.36 2.92
CA GLU A 159 -14.36 -21.74 2.61
C GLU A 159 -14.65 -21.99 1.14
N THR A 160 -13.69 -21.74 0.29
CA THR A 160 -13.84 -22.01 -1.15
C THR A 160 -13.38 -23.43 -1.42
N LYS A 161 -14.31 -24.33 -1.73
CA LYS A 161 -14.03 -25.69 -2.19
C LYS A 161 -13.42 -25.74 -3.61
N GLU A 162 -13.48 -24.65 -4.36
CA GLU A 162 -12.93 -24.57 -5.71
C GLU A 162 -11.71 -23.64 -5.74
N GLU A 163 -10.59 -24.14 -6.25
CA GLU A 163 -9.46 -23.29 -6.61
C GLU A 163 -9.87 -22.42 -7.82
N PRO A 164 -9.98 -21.11 -7.66
CA PRO A 164 -10.27 -20.26 -8.81
C PRO A 164 -9.09 -20.31 -9.79
N LYS A 165 -9.39 -20.29 -11.08
CA LYS A 165 -8.37 -20.13 -12.12
C LYS A 165 -7.58 -18.85 -11.82
N LYS A 166 -6.29 -18.98 -11.58
CA LYS A 166 -5.38 -17.84 -11.37
C LYS A 166 -5.48 -16.90 -12.57
N GLY A 167 -5.75 -15.63 -12.30
CA GLY A 167 -5.78 -14.60 -13.33
C GLY A 167 -4.39 -14.44 -13.97
N ILE A 168 -4.36 -13.87 -15.18
CA ILE A 168 -3.10 -13.61 -15.90
C ILE A 168 -2.16 -12.75 -15.05
N LEU A 169 -2.68 -11.71 -14.39
CA LEU A 169 -1.91 -10.85 -13.50
C LEU A 169 -1.33 -11.62 -12.31
N GLU A 170 -2.10 -12.49 -11.66
CA GLU A 170 -1.61 -13.31 -10.55
C GLU A 170 -0.47 -14.25 -10.98
N ARG A 171 -0.50 -14.73 -12.22
CA ARG A 171 0.59 -15.54 -12.78
C ARG A 171 1.83 -14.71 -13.06
N ILE A 172 1.68 -13.56 -13.73
CA ILE A 172 2.81 -12.69 -14.09
C ILE A 172 3.50 -12.20 -12.82
N PHE A 173 2.77 -11.64 -11.86
CA PHE A 173 3.36 -11.11 -10.63
C PHE A 173 3.85 -12.19 -9.67
N GLY A 174 3.27 -13.40 -9.69
CA GLY A 174 3.81 -14.53 -8.96
C GLY A 174 5.20 -14.94 -9.45
N TRP A 175 5.46 -14.83 -10.75
CA TRP A 175 6.79 -15.03 -11.35
C TRP A 175 7.74 -13.86 -11.07
N MET A 176 7.23 -12.63 -11.16
CA MET A 176 8.05 -11.44 -10.88
C MET A 176 8.55 -11.41 -9.43
N GLY A 177 7.72 -11.83 -8.46
CA GLY A 177 8.15 -11.93 -7.07
C GLY A 177 9.32 -12.89 -6.86
N LEU A 178 9.47 -13.92 -7.69
CA LEU A 178 10.61 -14.84 -7.66
C LEU A 178 11.88 -14.29 -8.34
N ILE A 179 11.72 -13.32 -9.24
CA ILE A 179 12.84 -12.75 -10.01
C ILE A 179 13.40 -11.50 -9.35
N VAL A 180 12.54 -10.70 -8.73
CA VAL A 180 12.89 -9.39 -8.14
C VAL A 180 13.23 -9.50 -6.65
N GLY A 181 12.69 -10.50 -5.94
CA GLY A 181 12.97 -10.78 -4.53
C GLY A 181 14.16 -11.68 -4.35
#